data_dc195c3f2025133c7543fb2ce5130343
#
_entry.id   dc195c3f2025133c7543fb2ce5130343
#
_cell.length_a   1.000
_cell.length_b   1.000
_cell.length_c   1.000
_cell.angle_alpha   90.00
_cell.angle_beta   90.00
_cell.angle_gamma   90.00
#
_symmetry.space_group_name_H-M   'P 1'
#
loop_
_entity.id
_entity.type
_entity.pdbx_description
1 polymer ?
#
loop_
_entity_poly.entity_id
_entity_poly.type
_entity_poly.pdbx_seq_one_letter_code
_entity_poly.pdbx_strand_id
1 'polypeptide(L)'
;MKKIAKQLTDLVGNTPLMELSNYNKSKGLKARLIVKLESFNPAGSVKDRVALAMIEDAETSGLLKPGATIIEPTSGNTGIGLAFVAASKGYKLILTMPDTMSVERRNLLKALEIGR
;
A
#
# COMPACT_ATOMS: atom_id res chain seq x y z
N MET A 1 -6.59 21.54 12.37
CA MET A 1 -7.17 21.66 11.02
C MET A 1 -6.68 20.51 10.16
N LYS A 2 -7.61 19.76 9.57
CA LYS A 2 -7.25 18.66 8.65
C LYS A 2 -6.67 19.25 7.36
N LYS A 3 -5.47 18.81 6.99
CA LYS A 3 -4.89 19.20 5.70
C LYS A 3 -5.60 18.45 4.58
N ILE A 4 -5.85 19.14 3.49
CA ILE A 4 -6.33 18.51 2.27
C ILE A 4 -5.15 17.79 1.61
N ALA A 5 -5.26 16.49 1.42
CA ALA A 5 -4.26 15.70 0.71
C ALA A 5 -4.24 16.10 -0.78
N LYS A 6 -3.07 16.26 -1.34
CA LYS A 6 -2.90 16.63 -2.75
C LYS A 6 -2.68 15.42 -3.66
N GLN A 7 -2.24 14.32 -3.07
CA GLN A 7 -1.98 13.07 -3.77
C GLN A 7 -2.30 11.89 -2.85
N LEU A 8 -2.55 10.73 -3.43
CA LEU A 8 -2.93 9.55 -2.66
C LEU A 8 -1.82 9.09 -1.69
N THR A 9 -0.57 9.31 -2.03
CA THR A 9 0.56 8.96 -1.15
C THR A 9 0.56 9.76 0.16
N ASP A 10 -0.06 10.94 0.19
CA ASP A 10 -0.22 11.73 1.43
C ASP A 10 -1.14 11.04 2.45
N LEU A 11 -1.94 10.09 2.02
CA LEU A 11 -2.89 9.35 2.85
C LEU A 11 -2.33 8.04 3.40
N VAL A 12 -1.11 7.67 3.04
CA VAL A 12 -0.45 6.47 3.57
C VAL A 12 -0.12 6.68 5.04
N GLY A 13 -0.49 5.71 5.87
CA GLY A 13 -0.24 5.80 7.31
C GLY A 13 -1.33 6.53 8.08
N ASN A 14 -0.99 6.96 9.29
CA ASN A 14 -1.93 7.57 10.24
C ASN A 14 -3.23 6.76 10.38
N THR A 15 -3.11 5.44 10.29
CA THR A 15 -4.25 4.53 10.37
C THR A 15 -4.89 4.55 11.75
N PRO A 16 -6.22 4.42 11.83
CA PRO A 16 -6.94 4.54 13.09
C PRO A 16 -6.69 3.35 14.02
N LEU A 17 -6.85 3.61 15.29
CA LEU A 17 -6.95 2.58 16.34
C LEU A 17 -8.41 2.32 16.64
N MET A 18 -8.76 1.06 16.87
CA MET A 18 -10.10 0.66 17.27
C MET A 18 -10.05 -0.31 18.45
N GLU A 19 -10.87 -0.06 19.46
CA GLU A 19 -11.03 -0.98 20.57
C GLU A 19 -12.04 -2.07 20.23
N LEU A 20 -11.66 -3.33 20.47
CA LEU A 20 -12.52 -4.49 20.24
C LEU A 20 -13.41 -4.78 21.47
N SER A 21 -14.22 -3.81 21.88
CA SER A 21 -15.00 -3.88 23.11
C SER A 21 -16.03 -5.02 23.10
N ASN A 22 -16.74 -5.25 22.00
CA ASN A 22 -17.71 -6.33 21.89
C ASN A 22 -17.06 -7.71 21.94
N TYR A 23 -15.92 -7.86 21.25
CA TYR A 23 -15.14 -9.10 21.31
C TYR A 23 -14.63 -9.35 22.74
N ASN A 24 -14.12 -8.32 23.36
CA ASN A 24 -13.64 -8.38 24.75
C ASN A 24 -14.70 -8.89 25.71
N LYS A 25 -15.91 -8.31 25.63
CA LYS A 25 -17.06 -8.74 26.44
C LYS A 25 -17.44 -10.18 26.18
N SER A 26 -17.54 -10.58 24.91
CA SER A 26 -17.97 -11.95 24.54
C SER A 26 -17.00 -13.03 25.01
N LYS A 27 -15.71 -12.70 25.14
CA LYS A 27 -14.66 -13.62 25.60
C LYS A 27 -14.27 -13.46 27.07
N GLY A 28 -14.85 -12.50 27.76
CA GLY A 28 -14.54 -12.23 29.16
C GLY A 28 -13.07 -11.89 29.43
N LEU A 29 -12.43 -11.18 28.48
CA LEU A 29 -11.02 -10.85 28.59
C LEU A 29 -10.78 -9.71 29.58
N LYS A 30 -9.72 -9.84 30.38
CA LYS A 30 -9.29 -8.78 31.30
C LYS A 30 -8.46 -7.71 30.61
N ALA A 31 -7.73 -8.09 29.56
CA ALA A 31 -6.92 -7.17 28.78
C ALA A 31 -7.78 -6.32 27.84
N ARG A 32 -7.40 -5.07 27.68
CA ARG A 32 -7.99 -4.18 26.70
C ARG A 32 -7.35 -4.43 25.34
N LEU A 33 -8.14 -4.85 24.35
CA LEU A 33 -7.65 -5.13 23.00
C LEU A 33 -7.88 -3.93 22.10
N ILE A 34 -6.79 -3.42 21.56
CA ILE A 34 -6.79 -2.30 20.61
C ILE A 34 -6.09 -2.77 19.32
N VAL A 35 -6.74 -2.58 18.20
CA VAL A 35 -6.21 -2.94 16.87
C VAL A 35 -5.89 -1.70 16.07
N LYS A 36 -4.81 -1.77 15.28
CA LYS A 36 -4.45 -0.74 14.32
C LYS A 36 -4.91 -1.17 12.94
N LEU A 37 -5.79 -0.38 12.33
CA LEU A 37 -6.50 -0.76 11.11
C LEU A 37 -5.70 -0.37 9.86
N GLU A 38 -4.74 -1.19 9.49
CA GLU A 38 -3.89 -0.96 8.30
C GLU A 38 -4.66 -1.08 6.98
N SER A 39 -5.85 -1.66 6.99
CA SER A 39 -6.76 -1.68 5.83
C SER A 39 -7.25 -0.29 5.41
N PHE A 40 -7.09 0.72 6.26
CA PHE A 40 -7.41 2.12 5.94
C PHE A 40 -6.35 2.84 5.11
N ASN A 41 -5.21 2.20 4.83
CA ASN A 41 -4.27 2.74 3.85
C ASN A 41 -4.92 2.79 2.46
N PRO A 42 -4.50 3.71 1.57
CA PRO A 42 -5.15 3.92 0.26
C PRO A 42 -5.30 2.67 -0.61
N ALA A 43 -4.28 1.80 -0.66
CA ALA A 43 -4.36 0.53 -1.39
C ALA A 43 -4.79 -0.65 -0.50
N GLY A 44 -5.09 -0.40 0.76
CA GLY A 44 -5.79 -1.33 1.65
C GLY A 44 -4.93 -2.22 2.53
N SER A 45 -3.63 -1.98 2.65
CA SER A 45 -2.78 -2.79 3.53
C SER A 45 -1.58 -2.03 4.09
N VAL A 46 -0.89 -2.64 5.06
CA VAL A 46 0.36 -2.12 5.62
C VAL A 46 1.46 -1.99 4.56
N LYS A 47 1.36 -2.70 3.45
CA LYS A 47 2.35 -2.67 2.37
C LYS A 47 2.40 -1.36 1.61
N ASP A 48 1.39 -0.52 1.73
CA ASP A 48 1.45 0.86 1.23
C ASP A 48 2.59 1.63 1.88
N ARG A 49 2.81 1.44 3.18
CA ARG A 49 3.94 2.04 3.91
C ARG A 49 5.27 1.55 3.38
N VAL A 50 5.40 0.25 3.18
CA VAL A 50 6.63 -0.37 2.67
C VAL A 50 6.94 0.14 1.26
N ALA A 51 5.95 0.13 0.37
CA ALA A 51 6.11 0.59 -1.01
C ALA A 51 6.52 2.07 -1.08
N LEU A 52 5.86 2.93 -0.31
CA LEU A 52 6.19 4.35 -0.26
C LEU A 52 7.61 4.56 0.24
N ALA A 53 8.00 3.90 1.33
CA ALA A 53 9.33 4.01 1.90
C ALA A 53 10.42 3.53 0.94
N MET A 54 10.20 2.41 0.24
CA MET A 54 11.14 1.88 -0.76
C MET A 54 11.37 2.87 -1.89
N ILE A 55 10.29 3.43 -2.43
CA ILE A 55 10.38 4.38 -3.55
C ILE A 55 11.03 5.69 -3.10
N GLU A 56 10.64 6.24 -1.96
CA GLU A 56 11.21 7.47 -1.43
C GLU A 56 12.70 7.31 -1.08
N ASP A 57 13.09 6.17 -0.53
CA ASP A 57 14.50 5.86 -0.25
C ASP A 57 15.31 5.79 -1.55
N ALA A 58 14.79 5.13 -2.58
CA ALA A 58 15.43 5.06 -3.88
C ALA A 58 15.54 6.44 -4.57
N GLU A 59 14.54 7.29 -4.40
CA GLU A 59 14.58 8.68 -4.88
C GLU A 59 15.66 9.48 -4.16
N THR A 60 15.70 9.39 -2.84
CA THR A 60 16.65 10.14 -2.01
C THR A 60 18.09 9.71 -2.27
N SER A 61 18.34 8.43 -2.48
CA SER A 61 19.68 7.89 -2.78
C SER A 61 20.13 8.11 -4.23
N GLY A 62 19.26 8.63 -5.08
CA GLY A 62 19.54 8.89 -6.51
C GLY A 62 19.46 7.64 -7.40
N LEU A 63 19.04 6.50 -6.88
CA LEU A 63 18.86 5.27 -7.66
C LEU A 63 17.63 5.34 -8.58
N LEU A 64 16.61 6.10 -8.20
CA LEU A 64 15.37 6.25 -8.95
C LEU A 64 15.20 7.69 -9.39
N LYS A 65 15.24 7.91 -10.70
CA LYS A 65 15.09 9.24 -11.31
C LYS A 65 13.70 9.42 -11.89
N PRO A 66 13.19 10.67 -12.03
CA PRO A 66 11.88 10.92 -12.63
C PRO A 66 11.71 10.20 -13.97
N GLY A 67 10.56 9.54 -14.16
CA GLY A 67 10.24 8.79 -15.36
C GLY A 67 10.91 7.42 -15.49
N ALA A 68 11.63 6.98 -14.47
CA ALA A 68 12.26 5.66 -14.46
C ALA A 68 11.24 4.52 -14.44
N THR A 69 11.69 3.33 -14.79
CA THR A 69 10.92 2.09 -14.73
C THR A 69 11.35 1.28 -13.50
N ILE A 70 10.38 0.90 -12.70
CA ILE A 70 10.57 0.02 -11.53
C ILE A 70 10.22 -1.39 -11.96
N ILE A 71 11.11 -2.35 -11.67
CA ILE A 71 10.89 -3.77 -11.94
C ILE A 71 11.02 -4.53 -10.63
N GLU A 72 9.95 -5.20 -10.20
CA GLU A 72 9.93 -5.96 -8.95
C GLU A 72 9.19 -7.29 -9.08
N PRO A 73 9.75 -8.38 -8.56
CA PRO A 73 9.03 -9.62 -8.38
C PRO A 73 8.12 -9.51 -7.17
N THR A 74 6.84 -9.76 -7.35
CA THR A 74 5.88 -9.67 -6.26
C THR A 74 4.67 -10.54 -6.50
N SER A 75 4.09 -11.05 -5.44
CA SER A 75 2.90 -11.91 -5.51
C SER A 75 1.76 -11.44 -4.60
N GLY A 76 1.90 -10.29 -3.94
CA GLY A 76 0.94 -9.90 -2.92
C GLY A 76 0.71 -8.41 -2.79
N ASN A 77 0.39 -8.00 -1.58
CA ASN A 77 0.07 -6.62 -1.22
C ASN A 77 1.24 -5.65 -1.47
N THR A 78 2.48 -6.13 -1.45
CA THR A 78 3.65 -5.32 -1.81
C THR A 78 3.56 -4.84 -3.26
N GLY A 79 3.17 -5.72 -4.19
CA GLY A 79 2.97 -5.35 -5.59
C GLY A 79 1.85 -4.35 -5.77
N ILE A 80 0.75 -4.51 -5.04
CA ILE A 80 -0.37 -3.56 -5.05
C ILE A 80 0.09 -2.21 -4.53
N GLY A 81 0.84 -2.18 -3.43
CA GLY A 81 1.40 -0.95 -2.86
C GLY A 81 2.36 -0.26 -3.82
N LEU A 82 3.26 -1.00 -4.47
CA LEU A 82 4.19 -0.46 -5.47
C LEU A 82 3.45 0.11 -6.68
N ALA A 83 2.42 -0.59 -7.18
CA ALA A 83 1.61 -0.13 -8.30
C ALA A 83 0.91 1.20 -7.98
N PHE A 84 0.33 1.29 -6.80
CA PHE A 84 -0.32 2.49 -6.31
C PHE A 84 0.66 3.68 -6.18
N VAL A 85 1.80 3.48 -5.53
CA VAL A 85 2.79 4.55 -5.32
C VAL A 85 3.45 4.95 -6.63
N ALA A 86 3.80 3.99 -7.49
CA ALA A 86 4.38 4.27 -8.80
C ALA A 86 3.41 5.08 -9.67
N ALA A 87 2.14 4.70 -9.71
CA ALA A 87 1.11 5.46 -10.42
C ALA A 87 0.97 6.89 -9.88
N SER A 88 0.94 7.04 -8.57
CA SER A 88 0.82 8.36 -7.92
C SER A 88 2.01 9.28 -8.20
N LYS A 89 3.22 8.73 -8.32
CA LYS A 89 4.46 9.48 -8.55
C LYS A 89 4.89 9.54 -10.02
N GLY A 90 4.18 8.88 -10.93
CA GLY A 90 4.46 8.93 -12.36
C GLY A 90 5.58 8.00 -12.83
N TYR A 91 5.91 6.95 -12.09
CA TYR A 91 6.85 5.92 -12.51
C TYR A 91 6.17 4.83 -13.35
N LYS A 92 6.92 4.25 -14.28
CA LYS A 92 6.54 3.01 -14.95
C LYS A 92 6.84 1.84 -14.03
N LEU A 93 5.96 0.85 -14.01
CA LEU A 93 6.12 -0.32 -13.16
C LEU A 93 5.94 -1.60 -13.97
N ILE A 94 6.86 -2.52 -13.80
CA ILE A 94 6.79 -3.88 -14.32
C ILE A 94 6.84 -4.83 -13.13
N LEU A 95 5.75 -5.56 -12.89
CA LEU A 95 5.69 -6.58 -11.86
C LEU A 95 5.80 -7.95 -12.50
N THR A 96 6.72 -8.76 -12.01
CA THR A 96 6.82 -10.16 -12.37
C THR A 96 6.15 -11.01 -11.30
N MET A 97 5.35 -11.98 -11.70
CA MET A 97 4.58 -12.80 -10.78
C MET A 97 4.36 -14.20 -11.35
N PRO A 98 4.11 -15.22 -10.51
CA PRO A 98 3.75 -16.55 -10.99
C PRO A 98 2.45 -16.50 -11.80
N ASP A 99 2.35 -17.34 -12.81
CA ASP A 99 1.14 -17.49 -13.63
C ASP A 99 -0.05 -18.11 -12.85
N THR A 100 0.23 -18.70 -11.71
CA THR A 100 -0.75 -19.22 -10.76
C THR A 100 -1.51 -18.17 -9.97
N MET A 101 -1.13 -16.90 -10.11
CA MET A 101 -1.80 -15.81 -9.40
C MET A 101 -3.26 -15.64 -9.84
N SER A 102 -4.15 -15.27 -8.89
CA SER A 102 -5.57 -15.09 -9.16
C SER A 102 -5.84 -14.03 -10.23
N VAL A 103 -6.90 -14.26 -11.04
CA VAL A 103 -7.32 -13.32 -12.09
C VAL A 103 -7.71 -11.96 -11.49
N GLU A 104 -8.38 -11.97 -10.34
CA GLU A 104 -8.80 -10.76 -9.63
C GLU A 104 -7.62 -9.88 -9.26
N ARG A 105 -6.55 -10.48 -8.75
CA ARG A 105 -5.34 -9.75 -8.37
C ARG A 105 -4.61 -9.19 -9.59
N ARG A 106 -4.52 -9.98 -10.67
CA ARG A 106 -3.95 -9.50 -11.94
C ARG A 106 -4.75 -8.33 -12.51
N ASN A 107 -6.07 -8.39 -12.44
CA ASN A 107 -6.94 -7.32 -12.91
C ASN A 107 -6.80 -6.05 -12.05
N LEU A 108 -6.67 -6.20 -10.73
CA LEU A 108 -6.44 -5.06 -9.83
C LEU A 108 -5.12 -4.36 -10.16
N LEU A 109 -4.05 -5.12 -10.37
CA LEU A 109 -2.75 -4.56 -10.73
C LEU A 109 -2.80 -3.84 -12.07
N LYS A 110 -3.49 -4.39 -13.07
CA LYS A 110 -3.70 -3.73 -14.37
C LYS A 110 -4.49 -2.43 -14.25
N ALA A 111 -5.50 -2.41 -13.38
CA ALA A 111 -6.30 -1.21 -13.15
C ALA A 111 -5.50 -0.07 -12.50
N LEU A 112 -4.46 -0.41 -11.72
CA LEU A 112 -3.55 0.56 -11.12
C LEU A 112 -2.44 1.04 -12.08
N GLU A 113 -2.26 0.37 -13.21
CA GLU A 113 -1.37 0.83 -14.27
C GLU A 113 -1.97 2.06 -14.97
N ILE A 114 -1.59 3.23 -14.52
CA ILE A 114 -1.96 4.47 -15.19
C ILE A 114 -0.88 4.79 -16.22
N GLY A 115 -1.24 4.71 -17.47
CA GLY A 115 -0.41 5.12 -18.60
C GLY A 115 0.49 4.00 -19.14
N ARG A 116 -0.03 3.32 -20.13
CA ARG A 116 0.78 2.56 -21.07
C ARG A 116 1.54 3.50 -22.00
#